data_71a2b3d62eaadea96ecb3a24aa508b04
#
_entry.id   71a2b3d62eaadea96ecb3a24aa508b04
#
_cell.length_a   1.000
_cell.length_b   1.000
_cell.length_c   1.000
_cell.angle_alpha   90.00
_cell.angle_beta   90.00
_cell.angle_gamma   90.00
#
_symmetry.space_group_name_H-M   'P 1'
#
loop_
_entity.id
_entity.type
_entity.pdbx_description
1 polymer ?
#
loop_
_entity_poly.entity_id
_entity_poly.type
_entity_poly.pdbx_seq_one_letter_code
_entity_poly.pdbx_strand_id
1 'polypeptide(L)'
;MYGKAARTLVAGVDSSTQSCKIVICDAATGAIVRTGRAGHPVGTEVDPEAWWAALLAAIAEAGGLADVSAISVGGQQHGMVVLDDDGRVIRDALLWNDTRSADAAAELIAELGADMLAESTGSRPVASFTSTKLRWLRDHEPDSAARVAAVALPHDWLTWRLLGYGPDAPLGPQLDKLTTDRSDASGTGYFDAVTNEWRHDILTHALRL
;
A
#
# COMPACT_ATOMS: atom_id res chain seq x y z
N MET A 1 -48.11 7.54 -2.54
CA MET A 1 -46.99 6.59 -2.45
C MET A 1 -45.73 7.42 -2.31
N TYR A 2 -45.14 7.51 -1.11
CA TYR A 2 -43.85 8.15 -0.94
C TYR A 2 -42.79 7.24 -1.57
N GLY A 3 -42.16 7.68 -2.64
CA GLY A 3 -41.07 6.96 -3.26
C GLY A 3 -39.96 6.73 -2.20
N LYS A 4 -39.57 5.48 -2.01
CA LYS A 4 -38.46 5.10 -1.16
C LYS A 4 -37.24 5.85 -1.70
N ALA A 5 -36.66 6.76 -0.90
CA ALA A 5 -35.44 7.45 -1.32
C ALA A 5 -34.42 6.44 -1.80
N ALA A 6 -33.78 6.69 -2.94
CA ALA A 6 -32.77 5.80 -3.48
C ALA A 6 -31.67 5.61 -2.42
N ARG A 7 -31.37 4.35 -2.10
CA ARG A 7 -30.36 4.00 -1.10
C ARG A 7 -28.99 4.30 -1.67
N THR A 8 -28.20 5.14 -1.00
CA THR A 8 -26.81 5.39 -1.38
C THR A 8 -25.92 4.32 -0.75
N LEU A 9 -25.25 3.54 -1.57
CA LEU A 9 -24.33 2.50 -1.11
C LEU A 9 -22.88 2.96 -1.19
N VAL A 10 -22.11 2.57 -0.17
CA VAL A 10 -20.64 2.80 -0.10
C VAL A 10 -19.95 1.48 0.22
N ALA A 11 -18.72 1.33 -0.27
CA ALA A 11 -17.90 0.14 -0.05
C ALA A 11 -16.65 0.46 0.76
N GLY A 12 -16.32 -0.43 1.69
CA GLY A 12 -15.03 -0.48 2.38
C GLY A 12 -14.31 -1.77 2.04
N VAL A 13 -13.05 -1.67 1.69
CA VAL A 13 -12.16 -2.81 1.45
C VAL A 13 -11.12 -2.90 2.57
N ASP A 14 -10.91 -4.12 3.09
CA ASP A 14 -9.82 -4.49 3.97
C ASP A 14 -8.97 -5.56 3.25
N SER A 15 -7.82 -5.14 2.72
CA SER A 15 -6.81 -6.04 2.12
C SER A 15 -5.71 -6.32 3.14
N SER A 16 -6.03 -7.14 4.14
CA SER A 16 -5.11 -7.54 5.20
C SER A 16 -4.16 -8.67 4.75
N THR A 17 -3.34 -9.20 5.67
CA THR A 17 -2.30 -10.19 5.32
C THR A 17 -2.86 -11.50 4.74
N GLN A 18 -4.01 -11.96 5.23
CA GLN A 18 -4.56 -13.29 4.90
C GLN A 18 -5.67 -13.26 3.85
N SER A 19 -6.32 -12.14 3.66
CA SER A 19 -7.47 -12.04 2.75
C SER A 19 -7.83 -10.60 2.43
N CYS A 20 -8.45 -10.41 1.28
CA CYS A 20 -9.22 -9.22 0.94
C CYS A 20 -10.70 -9.44 1.32
N LYS A 21 -11.29 -8.46 1.98
CA LYS A 21 -12.73 -8.41 2.30
C LYS A 21 -13.30 -7.12 1.77
N ILE A 22 -14.52 -7.17 1.29
CA ILE A 22 -15.31 -5.99 0.94
C ILE A 22 -16.62 -6.01 1.71
N VAL A 23 -17.02 -4.85 2.23
CA VAL A 23 -18.29 -4.62 2.89
C VAL A 23 -19.00 -3.49 2.16
N ILE A 24 -20.22 -3.71 1.71
CA ILE A 24 -21.06 -2.69 1.07
C ILE A 24 -22.17 -2.33 2.05
N CYS A 25 -22.24 -1.06 2.40
CA CYS A 25 -23.13 -0.52 3.41
C CYS A 25 -24.07 0.54 2.83
N ASP A 26 -25.21 0.71 3.47
CA ASP A 26 -26.05 1.89 3.33
C ASP A 26 -25.36 3.09 4.01
N ALA A 27 -25.07 4.13 3.24
CA ALA A 27 -24.34 5.30 3.73
C ALA A 27 -25.07 6.10 4.82
N ALA A 28 -26.40 6.01 4.86
CA ALA A 28 -27.21 6.74 5.83
C ALA A 28 -27.33 6.04 7.19
N THR A 29 -27.29 4.69 7.19
CA THR A 29 -27.56 3.89 8.38
C THR A 29 -26.37 3.06 8.87
N GLY A 30 -25.35 2.88 8.03
CA GLY A 30 -24.24 1.96 8.28
C GLY A 30 -24.62 0.47 8.16
N ALA A 31 -25.88 0.16 7.81
CA ALA A 31 -26.31 -1.22 7.71
C ALA A 31 -25.59 -1.95 6.57
N ILE A 32 -25.02 -3.11 6.88
CA ILE A 32 -24.37 -3.98 5.88
C ILE A 32 -25.43 -4.54 4.93
N VAL A 33 -25.18 -4.37 3.64
CA VAL A 33 -26.05 -4.83 2.56
C VAL A 33 -25.52 -6.09 1.90
N ARG A 34 -24.21 -6.10 1.60
CA ARG A 34 -23.50 -7.21 0.93
C ARG A 34 -22.07 -7.27 1.42
N THR A 35 -21.48 -8.44 1.35
CA THR A 35 -20.05 -8.65 1.64
C THR A 35 -19.45 -9.62 0.64
N GLY A 36 -18.14 -9.56 0.48
CA GLY A 36 -17.38 -10.56 -0.27
C GLY A 36 -15.99 -10.74 0.34
N ARG A 37 -15.37 -11.88 0.08
CA ARG A 37 -14.06 -12.22 0.61
C ARG A 37 -13.30 -13.13 -0.36
N ALA A 38 -11.97 -12.92 -0.45
CA ALA A 38 -11.06 -13.83 -1.13
C ALA A 38 -9.75 -13.98 -0.33
N GLY A 39 -9.13 -15.16 -0.36
CA GLY A 39 -7.88 -15.43 0.32
C GLY A 39 -6.68 -14.80 -0.39
N HIS A 40 -5.63 -14.47 0.38
CA HIS A 40 -4.31 -14.14 -0.12
C HIS A 40 -3.35 -15.33 0.00
N PRO A 41 -2.28 -15.39 -0.81
CA PRO A 41 -1.20 -16.34 -0.59
C PRO A 41 -0.59 -16.19 0.80
N VAL A 42 -0.12 -17.30 1.36
CA VAL A 42 0.59 -17.30 2.65
C VAL A 42 2.07 -17.03 2.41
N GLY A 43 2.67 -16.13 3.19
CA GLY A 43 4.10 -15.82 3.10
C GLY A 43 4.45 -14.49 3.73
N THR A 44 5.72 -14.12 3.59
CA THR A 44 6.26 -12.79 3.97
C THR A 44 6.62 -11.96 2.74
N GLU A 45 6.44 -12.53 1.55
CA GLU A 45 6.70 -11.97 0.24
C GLU A 45 5.59 -12.42 -0.71
N VAL A 46 4.93 -11.50 -1.39
CA VAL A 46 3.74 -11.78 -2.21
C VAL A 46 3.71 -10.90 -3.45
N ASP A 47 3.39 -11.50 -4.60
CA ASP A 47 3.10 -10.76 -5.82
C ASP A 47 1.87 -9.84 -5.60
N PRO A 48 1.97 -8.52 -5.77
CA PRO A 48 0.85 -7.61 -5.64
C PRO A 48 -0.34 -7.94 -6.55
N GLU A 49 -0.12 -8.59 -7.70
CA GLU A 49 -1.20 -9.02 -8.57
C GLU A 49 -2.12 -10.07 -7.90
N ALA A 50 -1.61 -10.82 -6.92
CA ALA A 50 -2.45 -11.72 -6.14
C ALA A 50 -3.45 -10.96 -5.25
N TRP A 51 -3.08 -9.77 -4.73
CA TRP A 51 -4.02 -8.89 -4.01
C TRP A 51 -5.08 -8.31 -4.94
N TRP A 52 -4.66 -7.90 -6.15
CA TRP A 52 -5.60 -7.41 -7.16
C TRP A 52 -6.62 -8.47 -7.57
N ALA A 53 -6.16 -9.69 -7.83
CA ALA A 53 -7.04 -10.81 -8.14
C ALA A 53 -8.01 -11.13 -6.99
N ALA A 54 -7.52 -11.10 -5.75
CA ALA A 54 -8.35 -11.31 -4.56
C ALA A 54 -9.39 -10.18 -4.38
N LEU A 55 -9.02 -8.91 -4.63
CA LEU A 55 -9.96 -7.79 -4.58
C LEU A 55 -11.07 -7.95 -5.63
N LEU A 56 -10.72 -8.28 -6.87
CA LEU A 56 -11.72 -8.51 -7.93
C LEU A 56 -12.65 -9.68 -7.60
N ALA A 57 -12.11 -10.76 -7.03
CA ALA A 57 -12.91 -11.90 -6.59
C ALA A 57 -13.86 -11.54 -5.45
N ALA A 58 -13.40 -10.78 -4.45
CA ALA A 58 -14.24 -10.30 -3.35
C ALA A 58 -15.34 -9.34 -3.85
N ILE A 59 -15.04 -8.46 -4.80
CA ILE A 59 -16.01 -7.57 -5.45
C ILE A 59 -17.07 -8.41 -6.19
N ALA A 60 -16.66 -9.44 -6.94
CA ALA A 60 -17.57 -10.32 -7.66
C ALA A 60 -18.49 -11.08 -6.70
N GLU A 61 -17.95 -11.63 -5.60
CA GLU A 61 -18.74 -12.31 -4.57
C GLU A 61 -19.75 -11.37 -3.90
N ALA A 62 -19.41 -10.09 -3.71
CA ALA A 62 -20.32 -9.07 -3.20
C ALA A 62 -21.39 -8.63 -4.24
N GLY A 63 -21.38 -9.16 -5.46
CA GLY A 63 -22.33 -8.82 -6.53
C GLY A 63 -21.96 -7.57 -7.32
N GLY A 64 -20.71 -7.14 -7.30
CA GLY A 64 -20.18 -6.02 -8.06
C GLY A 64 -20.37 -4.65 -7.39
N LEU A 65 -19.96 -3.59 -8.10
CA LEU A 65 -19.94 -2.20 -7.61
C LEU A 65 -20.83 -1.25 -8.43
N ALA A 66 -21.65 -1.74 -9.36
CA ALA A 66 -22.40 -0.90 -10.30
C ALA A 66 -23.38 0.09 -9.61
N ASP A 67 -23.83 -0.23 -8.40
CA ASP A 67 -24.74 0.58 -7.58
C ASP A 67 -24.05 1.24 -6.38
N VAL A 68 -22.71 1.18 -6.31
CA VAL A 68 -21.90 1.76 -5.22
C VAL A 68 -21.42 3.15 -5.63
N SER A 69 -21.65 4.13 -4.78
CA SER A 69 -21.33 5.54 -5.04
C SER A 69 -19.90 5.93 -4.68
N ALA A 70 -19.27 5.21 -3.74
CA ALA A 70 -17.91 5.45 -3.31
C ALA A 70 -17.29 4.18 -2.72
N ILE A 71 -15.96 4.06 -2.85
CA ILE A 71 -15.16 2.98 -2.29
C ILE A 71 -13.92 3.55 -1.61
N SER A 72 -13.51 2.93 -0.50
CA SER A 72 -12.24 3.19 0.18
C SER A 72 -11.52 1.88 0.44
N VAL A 73 -10.20 1.91 0.36
CA VAL A 73 -9.34 0.73 0.56
C VAL A 73 -8.45 0.97 1.77
N GLY A 74 -8.52 0.06 2.75
CA GLY A 74 -7.50 -0.13 3.77
C GLY A 74 -6.72 -1.41 3.50
N GLY A 75 -5.48 -1.48 3.94
CA GLY A 75 -4.62 -2.64 3.69
C GLY A 75 -3.62 -2.88 4.81
N GLN A 76 -2.83 -3.93 4.65
CA GLN A 76 -1.70 -4.19 5.53
C GLN A 76 -0.66 -3.06 5.41
N GLN A 77 -0.12 -2.64 6.55
CA GLN A 77 0.87 -1.56 6.62
C GLN A 77 2.27 -2.02 6.18
N HIS A 78 3.14 -1.07 5.84
CA HIS A 78 4.58 -1.22 5.61
C HIS A 78 4.98 -2.11 4.43
N GLY A 79 4.07 -2.75 3.73
CA GLY A 79 4.38 -3.57 2.55
C GLY A 79 5.08 -2.73 1.48
N MET A 80 6.19 -3.25 0.92
CA MET A 80 6.96 -2.53 -0.07
C MET A 80 6.57 -2.99 -1.47
N VAL A 81 5.79 -2.21 -2.18
CA VAL A 81 5.55 -2.38 -3.63
C VAL A 81 6.46 -1.41 -4.37
N VAL A 82 7.35 -1.93 -5.20
CA VAL A 82 8.28 -1.15 -6.02
C VAL A 82 7.90 -1.28 -7.49
N LEU A 83 7.78 -0.12 -8.16
CA LEU A 83 7.34 -0.01 -9.54
C LEU A 83 8.44 0.62 -10.41
N ASP A 84 8.55 0.15 -11.65
CA ASP A 84 9.39 0.77 -12.68
C ASP A 84 8.65 1.93 -13.39
N ASP A 85 9.33 2.60 -14.34
CA ASP A 85 8.79 3.74 -15.11
C ASP A 85 7.50 3.40 -15.89
N ASP A 86 7.32 2.12 -16.24
CA ASP A 86 6.12 1.62 -16.91
C ASP A 86 5.02 1.22 -15.90
N GLY A 87 5.22 1.44 -14.61
CA GLY A 87 4.29 1.06 -13.55
C GLY A 87 4.21 -0.45 -13.30
N ARG A 88 5.17 -1.22 -13.81
CA ARG A 88 5.25 -2.67 -13.58
C ARG A 88 5.87 -2.94 -12.22
N VAL A 89 5.34 -3.93 -11.54
CA VAL A 89 5.93 -4.43 -10.29
C VAL A 89 7.30 -5.04 -10.61
N ILE A 90 8.34 -4.53 -9.94
CA ILE A 90 9.74 -4.97 -10.15
C ILE A 90 9.99 -6.34 -9.54
N ARG A 91 9.39 -6.58 -8.38
CA ARG A 91 9.52 -7.83 -7.61
C ARG A 91 8.34 -8.01 -6.67
N ASP A 92 8.18 -9.21 -6.12
CA ASP A 92 7.20 -9.50 -5.09
C ASP A 92 7.38 -8.56 -3.87
N ALA A 93 6.27 -8.07 -3.33
CA ALA A 93 6.28 -7.13 -2.23
C ALA A 93 6.71 -7.80 -0.92
N LEU A 94 7.67 -7.20 -0.22
CA LEU A 94 8.04 -7.60 1.13
C LEU A 94 6.99 -7.10 2.13
N LEU A 95 6.40 -8.02 2.89
CA LEU A 95 5.33 -7.71 3.83
C LEU A 95 5.88 -7.20 5.18
N TRP A 96 4.99 -6.71 6.03
CA TRP A 96 5.34 -6.18 7.35
C TRP A 96 5.99 -7.22 8.27
N ASN A 97 5.66 -8.50 8.10
CA ASN A 97 6.18 -9.64 8.88
C ASN A 97 7.47 -10.24 8.28
N ASP A 98 8.02 -9.66 7.21
CA ASP A 98 9.32 -10.04 6.69
C ASP A 98 10.43 -9.38 7.51
N THR A 99 11.37 -10.19 7.99
CA THR A 99 12.45 -9.73 8.89
C THR A 99 13.81 -9.62 8.22
N ARG A 100 13.92 -9.90 6.90
CA ARG A 100 15.20 -9.87 6.16
C ARG A 100 15.90 -8.52 6.19
N SER A 101 15.17 -7.43 6.40
CA SER A 101 15.69 -6.06 6.47
C SER A 101 16.10 -5.61 7.89
N ALA A 102 16.27 -6.54 8.83
CA ALA A 102 16.67 -6.20 10.20
C ALA A 102 18.06 -5.54 10.27
N ASP A 103 19.04 -6.05 9.53
CA ASP A 103 20.39 -5.46 9.46
C ASP A 103 20.35 -4.09 8.76
N ALA A 104 19.57 -3.93 7.71
CA ALA A 104 19.34 -2.66 7.04
C ALA A 104 18.72 -1.60 7.97
N ALA A 105 17.87 -1.99 8.92
CA ALA A 105 17.34 -1.09 9.94
C ALA A 105 18.45 -0.62 10.89
N ALA A 106 19.31 -1.53 11.34
CA ALA A 106 20.46 -1.19 12.19
C ALA A 106 21.45 -0.26 11.49
N GLU A 107 21.72 -0.49 10.21
CA GLU A 107 22.59 0.37 9.39
C GLU A 107 22.03 1.77 9.20
N LEU A 108 20.74 1.92 8.87
CA LEU A 108 20.08 3.23 8.77
C LEU A 108 20.15 4.01 10.10
N ILE A 109 19.95 3.32 11.22
CA ILE A 109 20.09 3.93 12.56
C ILE A 109 21.53 4.36 12.82
N ALA A 110 22.52 3.55 12.44
CA ALA A 110 23.93 3.87 12.63
C ALA A 110 24.39 5.05 11.76
N GLU A 111 23.87 5.16 10.53
CA GLU A 111 24.19 6.23 9.58
C GLU A 111 23.52 7.56 9.92
N LEU A 112 22.24 7.54 10.30
CA LEU A 112 21.43 8.73 10.46
C LEU A 112 21.23 9.16 11.93
N GLY A 113 21.45 8.25 12.87
CA GLY A 113 21.20 8.48 14.29
C GLY A 113 19.76 8.17 14.73
N ALA A 114 19.64 7.42 15.82
CA ALA A 114 18.35 6.97 16.35
C ALA A 114 17.43 8.14 16.76
N ASP A 115 18.00 9.17 17.35
CA ASP A 115 17.24 10.33 17.85
C ASP A 115 16.77 11.20 16.67
N MET A 116 17.62 11.45 15.66
CA MET A 116 17.24 12.17 14.45
C MET A 116 16.08 11.47 13.73
N LEU A 117 16.13 10.13 13.58
CA LEU A 117 15.05 9.37 12.96
C LEU A 117 13.77 9.46 13.77
N ALA A 118 13.84 9.30 15.09
CA ALA A 118 12.67 9.40 15.96
C ALA A 118 12.06 10.82 15.97
N GLU A 119 12.87 11.88 15.97
CA GLU A 119 12.40 13.25 15.93
C GLU A 119 11.76 13.60 14.59
N SER A 120 12.31 13.08 13.47
CA SER A 120 11.88 13.45 12.13
C SER A 120 10.72 12.62 11.58
N THR A 121 10.53 11.38 12.07
CA THR A 121 9.46 10.48 11.58
C THR A 121 8.56 9.93 12.67
N GLY A 122 8.81 10.29 13.93
CA GLY A 122 8.05 9.83 15.09
C GLY A 122 8.44 8.43 15.58
N SER A 123 9.40 7.75 14.95
CA SER A 123 9.78 6.39 15.31
C SER A 123 11.18 6.00 14.87
N ARG A 124 11.73 4.97 15.51
CA ARG A 124 12.97 4.32 15.05
C ARG A 124 12.61 3.21 14.07
N PRO A 125 13.29 3.10 12.92
CA PRO A 125 12.98 2.08 11.94
C PRO A 125 13.28 0.67 12.49
N VAL A 126 12.40 -0.25 12.13
CA VAL A 126 12.53 -1.69 12.37
C VAL A 126 12.32 -2.45 11.06
N ALA A 127 12.62 -3.75 11.02
CA ALA A 127 12.55 -4.55 9.80
C ALA A 127 11.20 -4.45 9.05
N SER A 128 10.09 -4.18 9.74
CA SER A 128 8.78 -4.04 9.10
C SER A 128 8.64 -2.76 8.24
N PHE A 129 9.41 -1.70 8.49
CA PHE A 129 9.25 -0.41 7.80
C PHE A 129 9.67 -0.45 6.34
N THR A 130 9.02 0.35 5.51
CA THR A 130 9.30 0.43 4.08
C THR A 130 10.72 0.93 3.81
N SER A 131 11.22 1.93 4.57
CA SER A 131 12.58 2.45 4.45
C SER A 131 13.65 1.36 4.60
N THR A 132 13.46 0.45 5.54
CA THR A 132 14.43 -0.63 5.79
C THR A 132 14.41 -1.69 4.70
N LYS A 133 13.25 -1.96 4.13
CA LYS A 133 13.11 -2.85 2.97
C LYS A 133 13.72 -2.26 1.70
N LEU A 134 13.59 -0.95 1.50
CA LEU A 134 14.26 -0.24 0.39
C LEU A 134 15.78 -0.29 0.56
N ARG A 135 16.29 -0.13 1.79
CA ARG A 135 17.72 -0.26 2.08
C ARG A 135 18.20 -1.68 1.80
N TRP A 136 17.45 -2.69 2.23
CA TRP A 136 17.75 -4.07 1.93
C TRP A 136 17.74 -4.33 0.40
N LEU A 137 16.74 -3.83 -0.32
CA LEU A 137 16.65 -3.96 -1.77
C LEU A 137 17.90 -3.39 -2.47
N ARG A 138 18.33 -2.20 -2.07
CA ARG A 138 19.53 -1.54 -2.59
C ARG A 138 20.78 -2.40 -2.42
N ASP A 139 20.95 -3.00 -1.24
CA ASP A 139 22.17 -3.70 -0.88
C ASP A 139 22.22 -5.15 -1.37
N HIS A 140 21.06 -5.79 -1.60
CA HIS A 140 20.96 -7.21 -1.99
C HIS A 140 20.45 -7.42 -3.42
N GLU A 141 19.68 -6.48 -3.96
CA GLU A 141 19.13 -6.53 -5.31
C GLU A 141 19.37 -5.21 -6.07
N PRO A 142 20.64 -4.82 -6.30
CA PRO A 142 20.97 -3.50 -6.87
C PRO A 142 20.37 -3.26 -8.26
N ASP A 143 20.20 -4.31 -9.08
CA ASP A 143 19.57 -4.18 -10.39
C ASP A 143 18.06 -3.88 -10.27
N SER A 144 17.38 -4.46 -9.28
CA SER A 144 16.00 -4.14 -8.97
C SER A 144 15.90 -2.73 -8.40
N ALA A 145 16.78 -2.35 -7.47
CA ALA A 145 16.81 -1.01 -6.87
C ALA A 145 17.03 0.09 -7.92
N ALA A 146 17.89 -0.13 -8.91
CA ALA A 146 18.17 0.83 -9.99
C ALA A 146 16.96 1.10 -10.90
N ARG A 147 15.97 0.21 -10.92
CA ARG A 147 14.75 0.34 -11.73
C ARG A 147 13.59 1.02 -10.99
N VAL A 148 13.72 1.29 -9.70
CA VAL A 148 12.62 1.82 -8.89
C VAL A 148 12.32 3.26 -9.32
N ALA A 149 11.17 3.48 -9.92
CA ALA A 149 10.62 4.79 -10.27
C ALA A 149 9.57 5.27 -9.25
N ALA A 150 8.86 4.33 -8.60
CA ALA A 150 7.92 4.65 -7.52
C ALA A 150 7.86 3.55 -6.45
N VAL A 151 7.49 3.98 -5.25
CA VAL A 151 7.22 3.10 -4.11
C VAL A 151 5.78 3.33 -3.67
N ALA A 152 5.03 2.26 -3.50
CA ALA A 152 3.66 2.28 -3.00
C ALA A 152 3.48 1.31 -1.83
N LEU A 153 2.54 1.61 -0.95
CA LEU A 153 2.06 0.66 0.04
C LEU A 153 0.93 -0.21 -0.56
N PRO A 154 0.58 -1.35 0.02
CA PRO A 154 -0.40 -2.26 -0.55
C PRO A 154 -1.75 -1.61 -0.89
N HIS A 155 -2.29 -0.77 0.00
CA HIS A 155 -3.57 -0.10 -0.25
C HIS A 155 -3.46 1.04 -1.26
N ASP A 156 -2.31 1.74 -1.34
CA ASP A 156 -2.02 2.78 -2.33
C ASP A 156 -2.03 2.18 -3.74
N TRP A 157 -1.32 1.06 -3.91
CA TRP A 157 -1.25 0.35 -5.17
C TRP A 157 -2.63 -0.19 -5.60
N LEU A 158 -3.41 -0.79 -4.69
CA LEU A 158 -4.78 -1.25 -4.97
C LEU A 158 -5.71 -0.09 -5.32
N THR A 159 -5.60 1.04 -4.64
CA THR A 159 -6.37 2.26 -4.94
C THR A 159 -6.03 2.78 -6.33
N TRP A 160 -4.74 2.86 -6.67
CA TRP A 160 -4.26 3.26 -7.99
C TRP A 160 -4.79 2.34 -9.10
N ARG A 161 -4.79 1.02 -8.89
CA ARG A 161 -5.38 0.04 -9.82
C ARG A 161 -6.89 0.23 -9.97
N LEU A 162 -7.62 0.46 -8.87
CA LEU A 162 -9.08 0.71 -8.90
C LEU A 162 -9.45 1.99 -9.65
N LEU A 163 -8.59 3.01 -9.60
CA LEU A 163 -8.76 4.26 -10.35
C LEU A 163 -8.51 4.09 -11.85
N GLY A 164 -8.07 2.92 -12.29
CA GLY A 164 -7.84 2.61 -13.70
C GLY A 164 -6.41 2.85 -14.17
N TYR A 165 -5.47 3.00 -13.26
CA TYR A 165 -4.04 3.12 -13.56
C TYR A 165 -3.32 1.75 -13.52
N GLY A 166 -2.20 1.67 -14.21
CA GLY A 166 -1.38 0.46 -14.29
C GLY A 166 -0.77 0.28 -15.68
N PRO A 167 0.18 -0.65 -15.86
CA PRO A 167 0.89 -0.83 -17.13
C PRO A 167 -0.04 -1.16 -18.30
N ASP A 168 -1.05 -1.98 -18.06
CA ASP A 168 -2.02 -2.42 -19.07
C ASP A 168 -3.44 -1.89 -18.79
N ALA A 169 -3.57 -0.88 -17.92
CA ALA A 169 -4.83 -0.28 -17.54
C ALA A 169 -5.27 0.86 -18.48
N PRO A 170 -6.58 1.21 -18.55
CA PRO A 170 -7.10 2.21 -19.49
C PRO A 170 -6.45 3.59 -19.40
N LEU A 171 -6.03 4.01 -18.19
CA LEU A 171 -5.40 5.31 -17.96
C LEU A 171 -3.86 5.27 -18.01
N GLY A 172 -3.27 4.09 -18.23
CA GLY A 172 -1.82 3.89 -18.27
C GLY A 172 -1.11 4.02 -16.92
N PRO A 173 0.22 3.92 -16.92
CA PRO A 173 1.02 3.90 -15.69
C PRO A 173 1.37 5.32 -15.22
N GLN A 174 0.39 6.14 -14.89
CA GLN A 174 0.64 7.48 -14.35
C GLN A 174 1.06 7.39 -12.89
N LEU A 175 2.37 7.31 -12.62
CA LEU A 175 2.94 7.16 -11.28
C LEU A 175 2.70 8.38 -10.38
N ASP A 176 2.54 9.57 -10.96
CA ASP A 176 2.16 10.81 -10.26
C ASP A 176 0.74 10.78 -9.67
N LYS A 177 -0.04 9.76 -10.00
CA LYS A 177 -1.38 9.51 -9.45
C LYS A 177 -1.41 8.52 -8.30
N LEU A 178 -0.25 7.99 -7.91
CA LEU A 178 -0.13 7.24 -6.64
C LEU A 178 -0.37 8.21 -5.48
N THR A 179 -1.22 7.81 -4.58
CA THR A 179 -1.57 8.59 -3.37
C THR A 179 -1.57 7.67 -2.15
N THR A 180 -1.22 8.23 -1.01
CA THR A 180 -1.29 7.56 0.29
C THR A 180 -2.03 8.43 1.29
N ASP A 181 -2.34 7.88 2.45
CA ASP A 181 -2.83 8.66 3.59
C ASP A 181 -1.73 8.88 4.64
N ARG A 182 -1.98 9.81 5.58
CA ARG A 182 -1.00 10.15 6.63
C ARG A 182 -0.69 8.99 7.58
N SER A 183 -1.65 8.12 7.83
CA SER A 183 -1.48 6.98 8.74
C SER A 183 -0.48 6.00 8.16
N ASP A 184 -0.66 5.59 6.91
CA ASP A 184 0.24 4.65 6.26
C ASP A 184 1.57 5.29 5.84
N ALA A 185 1.56 6.57 5.41
CA ALA A 185 2.78 7.33 5.17
C ALA A 185 3.71 7.37 6.39
N SER A 186 3.16 7.51 7.60
CA SER A 186 3.94 7.51 8.84
C SER A 186 4.69 6.19 9.09
N GLY A 187 4.16 5.08 8.61
CA GLY A 187 4.79 3.76 8.71
C GLY A 187 5.88 3.48 7.67
N THR A 188 6.12 4.40 6.74
CA THR A 188 7.18 4.23 5.73
C THR A 188 8.58 4.40 6.33
N GLY A 189 8.72 5.22 7.38
CA GLY A 189 10.00 5.60 7.99
C GLY A 189 10.74 6.70 7.23
N TYR A 190 10.07 7.38 6.28
CA TYR A 190 10.56 8.57 5.56
C TYR A 190 9.46 9.62 5.35
N PHE A 191 8.52 9.72 6.29
CA PHE A 191 7.48 10.74 6.30
C PHE A 191 7.42 11.41 7.68
N ASP A 192 7.47 12.74 7.70
CA ASP A 192 7.28 13.54 8.90
C ASP A 192 5.80 13.84 9.10
N ALA A 193 5.17 13.18 10.07
CA ALA A 193 3.75 13.35 10.35
C ALA A 193 3.41 14.69 11.04
N VAL A 194 4.40 15.43 11.56
CA VAL A 194 4.22 16.75 12.17
C VAL A 194 4.16 17.84 11.11
N THR A 195 5.17 17.87 10.21
CA THR A 195 5.23 18.86 9.12
C THR A 195 4.39 18.45 7.90
N ASN A 196 4.01 17.19 7.81
CA ASN A 196 3.32 16.58 6.68
C ASN A 196 4.17 16.58 5.40
N GLU A 197 5.47 16.32 5.55
CA GLU A 197 6.44 16.34 4.47
C GLU A 197 7.18 15.01 4.33
N TRP A 198 7.57 14.69 3.09
CA TRP A 198 8.43 13.55 2.80
C TRP A 198 9.89 13.88 3.15
N ARG A 199 10.54 12.98 3.86
CA ARG A 199 11.94 13.06 4.22
C ARG A 199 12.81 12.42 3.13
N HIS A 200 13.05 13.20 2.08
CA HIS A 200 13.87 12.78 0.93
C HIS A 200 15.31 12.43 1.30
N ASP A 201 15.84 13.06 2.34
CA ASP A 201 17.16 12.73 2.90
C ASP A 201 17.21 11.28 3.41
N ILE A 202 16.20 10.84 4.18
CA ILE A 202 16.08 9.44 4.64
C ILE A 202 15.87 8.49 3.45
N LEU A 203 15.02 8.85 2.52
CA LEU A 203 14.76 8.03 1.32
C LEU A 203 16.03 7.87 0.48
N THR A 204 16.85 8.92 0.33
CA THR A 204 18.15 8.86 -0.34
C THR A 204 19.09 7.89 0.36
N HIS A 205 19.17 7.90 1.68
CA HIS A 205 19.97 6.93 2.44
C HIS A 205 19.43 5.50 2.31
N ALA A 206 18.11 5.33 2.23
CA ALA A 206 17.48 4.02 2.08
C ALA A 206 17.71 3.44 0.67
N LEU A 207 17.51 4.23 -0.39
CA LEU A 207 17.52 3.74 -1.78
C LEU A 207 18.62 4.37 -2.65
N ARG A 208 19.28 5.45 -2.19
CA ARG A 208 20.27 6.23 -2.96
C ARG A 208 19.74 6.73 -4.32
N LEU A 209 18.49 7.18 -4.32
CA LEU A 209 17.90 7.88 -5.46
C LEU A 209 18.27 9.36 -5.47
#